data_8f51f27728bdd07403e31f9681185d98
#
_entry.id   8f51f27728bdd07403e31f9681185d98
#
_cell.length_a   1.000
_cell.length_b   1.000
_cell.length_c   1.000
_cell.angle_alpha   90.00
_cell.angle_beta   90.00
_cell.angle_gamma   90.00
#
_symmetry.space_group_name_H-M   'P 1'
#
loop_
_entity.id
_entity.type
_entity.pdbx_description
1 polymer ?
#
loop_
_entity_poly.entity_id
_entity_poly.type
_entity_poly.pdbx_seq_one_letter_code
_entity_poly.pdbx_strand_id
1 'polypeptide(L)'
;MELQKKARTLYLCGPIMNSSVEESKTWRERAKQLFSERFTLLDPMRRNFKDREVDSANEIVSFDLQDIAECDIVLVNYCKPSIGMAMEVFHASYNLGKFVIAFSPLPYQECNPWMVRFCTKILKDLETAVAYIETHF
;
A
#
# COMPACT_ATOMS: atom_id res chain seq x y z
N MET A 1 -12.57 -7.70 30.36
CA MET A 1 -11.35 -8.29 29.76
C MET A 1 -11.20 -7.77 28.33
N GLU A 2 -10.10 -7.07 28.08
CA GLU A 2 -9.84 -6.57 26.71
C GLU A 2 -9.45 -7.73 25.81
N LEU A 3 -10.08 -7.78 24.63
CA LEU A 3 -9.68 -8.72 23.60
C LEU A 3 -8.42 -8.18 22.92
N GLN A 4 -7.36 -8.99 22.89
CA GLN A 4 -6.17 -8.65 22.13
C GLN A 4 -6.50 -8.66 20.63
N LYS A 5 -6.09 -7.59 19.94
CA LYS A 5 -6.21 -7.51 18.48
C LYS A 5 -5.21 -8.45 17.82
N LYS A 6 -5.62 -9.04 16.70
CA LYS A 6 -4.80 -9.98 15.96
C LYS A 6 -3.57 -9.31 15.34
N ALA A 7 -2.51 -10.08 15.19
CA ALA A 7 -1.39 -9.70 14.32
C ALA A 7 -1.88 -9.66 12.86
N ARG A 8 -1.46 -8.64 12.13
CA ARG A 8 -1.83 -8.42 10.73
C ARG A 8 -0.60 -8.13 9.88
N THR A 9 -0.69 -8.44 8.60
CA THR A 9 0.36 -8.15 7.64
C THR A 9 -0.17 -7.12 6.65
N LEU A 10 0.62 -6.06 6.42
CA LEU A 10 0.31 -5.00 5.46
C LEU A 10 1.31 -5.02 4.31
N TYR A 11 0.81 -4.77 3.11
CA TYR A 11 1.65 -4.48 1.95
C TYR A 11 1.66 -2.97 1.71
N LEU A 12 2.86 -2.39 1.54
CA LEU A 12 3.04 -0.96 1.34
C LEU A 12 3.07 -0.62 -0.15
N CYS A 13 1.92 -0.26 -0.69
CA CYS A 13 1.68 0.00 -2.11
C CYS A 13 1.79 1.50 -2.41
N GLY A 14 2.52 1.86 -3.45
CA GLY A 14 2.62 3.26 -3.88
C GLY A 14 3.60 3.42 -5.02
N PRO A 15 3.65 4.62 -5.64
CA PRO A 15 4.54 4.85 -6.77
C PRO A 15 6.01 4.62 -6.42
N ILE A 16 6.72 3.89 -7.29
CA ILE A 16 8.16 3.66 -7.20
C ILE A 16 8.84 4.12 -8.49
N MET A 17 8.41 3.57 -9.63
CA MET A 17 8.91 3.98 -10.93
C MET A 17 8.50 5.42 -11.21
N ASN A 18 9.41 6.22 -11.77
CA ASN A 18 9.22 7.65 -12.03
C ASN A 18 8.97 8.48 -10.75
N SER A 19 9.42 7.97 -9.61
CA SER A 19 9.43 8.67 -8.34
C SER A 19 10.86 8.77 -7.83
N SER A 20 11.17 9.83 -7.09
CA SER A 20 12.46 9.91 -6.41
C SER A 20 12.54 8.85 -5.32
N VAL A 21 13.75 8.48 -4.90
CA VAL A 21 13.96 7.59 -3.76
C VAL A 21 13.28 8.18 -2.52
N GLU A 22 13.39 9.49 -2.32
CA GLU A 22 12.77 10.19 -1.20
C GLU A 22 11.24 10.06 -1.24
N GLU A 23 10.61 10.34 -2.38
CA GLU A 23 9.15 10.21 -2.54
C GLU A 23 8.64 8.78 -2.25
N SER A 24 9.37 7.78 -2.71
CA SER A 24 8.94 6.39 -2.58
C SER A 24 9.31 5.76 -1.24
N LYS A 25 10.39 6.23 -0.60
CA LYS A 25 10.93 5.62 0.61
C LYS A 25 10.43 6.29 1.89
N THR A 26 10.34 7.61 1.94
CA THR A 26 10.10 8.35 3.18
C THR A 26 8.80 7.95 3.85
N TRP A 27 7.70 7.86 3.11
CA TRP A 27 6.41 7.50 3.70
C TRP A 27 6.40 6.04 4.19
N ARG A 28 7.11 5.14 3.52
CA ARG A 28 7.22 3.75 3.93
C ARG A 28 7.97 3.62 5.25
N GLU A 29 9.07 4.33 5.39
CA GLU A 29 9.82 4.37 6.66
C GLU A 29 8.97 4.99 7.77
N ARG A 30 8.22 6.04 7.47
CA ARG A 30 7.31 6.65 8.43
C ARG A 30 6.20 5.69 8.88
N ALA A 31 5.64 4.94 7.95
CA ALA A 31 4.63 3.92 8.26
C ALA A 31 5.19 2.88 9.24
N LYS A 32 6.42 2.43 9.02
CA LYS A 32 7.09 1.46 9.92
C LYS A 32 7.25 2.01 11.34
N GLN A 33 7.44 3.32 11.48
CA GLN A 33 7.53 3.97 12.80
C GLN A 33 6.17 4.12 13.48
N LEU A 34 5.12 4.34 12.71
CA LEU A 34 3.78 4.65 13.23
C LEU A 34 2.99 3.41 13.67
N PHE A 35 3.14 2.30 12.95
CA PHE A 35 2.40 1.08 13.28
C PHE A 35 2.93 0.39 14.53
N SER A 36 2.03 -0.18 15.31
CA SER A 36 2.38 -0.99 16.47
C SER A 36 3.01 -2.33 16.05
N GLU A 37 3.63 -3.02 17.01
CA GLU A 37 4.37 -4.25 16.77
C GLU A 37 3.53 -5.41 16.24
N ARG A 38 2.22 -5.37 16.42
CA ARG A 38 1.34 -6.43 15.92
C ARG A 38 1.22 -6.43 14.38
N PHE A 39 1.69 -5.37 13.70
CA PHE A 39 1.69 -5.27 12.25
C PHE A 39 3.04 -5.62 11.66
N THR A 40 3.04 -6.53 10.71
CA THR A 40 4.20 -6.83 9.86
C THR A 40 4.01 -6.09 8.54
N LEU A 41 4.98 -5.26 8.16
CA LEU A 41 4.91 -4.46 6.95
C LEU A 41 5.80 -5.05 5.87
N LEU A 42 5.18 -5.42 4.75
CA LEU A 42 5.89 -5.91 3.56
C LEU A 42 6.16 -4.72 2.65
N ASP A 43 7.40 -4.28 2.65
CA ASP A 43 7.88 -3.15 1.85
C ASP A 43 8.50 -3.67 0.55
N PRO A 44 7.91 -3.38 -0.62
CA PRO A 44 8.47 -3.84 -1.88
C PRO A 44 9.85 -3.25 -2.17
N MET A 45 10.19 -2.13 -1.55
CA MET A 45 11.51 -1.50 -1.72
C MET A 45 12.64 -2.23 -0.98
N ARG A 46 12.35 -3.27 -0.19
CA ARG A 46 13.38 -4.14 0.37
C ARG A 46 14.12 -4.92 -0.72
N ARG A 47 13.52 -4.99 -1.92
CA ARG A 47 14.12 -5.53 -3.14
C ARG A 47 14.50 -4.37 -4.05
N ASN A 48 15.76 -4.31 -4.48
CA ASN A 48 16.26 -3.21 -5.29
C ASN A 48 16.36 -3.60 -6.77
N PHE A 49 15.48 -3.03 -7.60
CA PHE A 49 15.49 -3.18 -9.05
C PHE A 49 15.73 -1.86 -9.78
N LYS A 50 16.23 -0.86 -9.09
CA LYS A 50 16.45 0.47 -9.67
C LYS A 50 17.31 0.39 -10.92
N ASP A 51 16.90 1.11 -11.95
CA ASP A 51 17.54 1.21 -13.28
C ASP A 51 17.55 -0.09 -14.09
N ARG A 52 16.83 -1.14 -13.63
CA ARG A 52 16.64 -2.40 -14.35
C ARG A 52 15.21 -2.94 -14.25
N GLU A 53 14.25 -2.04 -14.08
CA GLU A 53 12.84 -2.41 -13.84
C GLU A 53 12.25 -3.19 -15.00
N VAL A 54 12.48 -2.74 -16.25
CA VAL A 54 11.92 -3.39 -17.44
C VAL A 54 12.50 -4.80 -17.62
N ASP A 55 13.80 -4.95 -17.44
CA ASP A 55 14.47 -6.25 -17.58
C ASP A 55 14.12 -7.22 -16.45
N SER A 56 13.67 -6.68 -15.31
CA SER A 56 13.30 -7.45 -14.12
C SER A 56 11.77 -7.55 -13.94
N ALA A 57 10.99 -7.26 -14.97
CA ALA A 57 9.53 -7.17 -14.87
C ALA A 57 8.89 -8.44 -14.29
N ASN A 58 9.31 -9.62 -14.75
CA ASN A 58 8.77 -10.88 -14.24
C ASN A 58 9.05 -11.07 -12.75
N GLU A 59 10.26 -10.73 -12.31
CA GLU A 59 10.64 -10.86 -10.89
C GLU A 59 9.88 -9.87 -10.02
N ILE A 60 9.81 -8.58 -10.43
CA ILE A 60 9.11 -7.53 -9.70
C ILE A 60 7.65 -7.92 -9.52
N VAL A 61 6.95 -8.25 -10.59
CA VAL A 61 5.53 -8.58 -10.54
C VAL A 61 5.30 -9.83 -9.70
N SER A 62 6.12 -10.88 -9.86
CA SER A 62 5.96 -12.11 -9.08
C SER A 62 6.13 -11.88 -7.59
N PHE A 63 7.14 -11.11 -7.19
CA PHE A 63 7.38 -10.80 -5.78
C PHE A 63 6.27 -9.92 -5.20
N ASP A 64 5.84 -8.91 -5.94
CA ASP A 64 4.78 -8.01 -5.46
C ASP A 64 3.45 -8.74 -5.33
N LEU A 65 3.08 -9.58 -6.29
CA LEU A 65 1.87 -10.39 -6.21
C LEU A 65 1.91 -11.38 -5.05
N GLN A 66 3.07 -11.95 -4.77
CA GLN A 66 3.25 -12.84 -3.63
C GLN A 66 3.03 -12.09 -2.31
N ASP A 67 3.62 -10.90 -2.16
CA ASP A 67 3.43 -10.06 -0.98
C ASP A 67 1.96 -9.70 -0.79
N ILE A 68 1.27 -9.35 -1.87
CA ILE A 68 -0.16 -9.02 -1.81
C ILE A 68 -0.99 -10.23 -1.39
N ALA A 69 -0.66 -11.41 -1.90
CA ALA A 69 -1.36 -12.64 -1.51
C ALA A 69 -1.18 -12.96 -0.02
N GLU A 70 -0.01 -12.67 0.53
CA GLU A 70 0.31 -12.94 1.94
C GLU A 70 -0.23 -11.89 2.90
N CYS A 71 -0.51 -10.66 2.43
CA CYS A 71 -0.99 -9.60 3.31
C CYS A 71 -2.48 -9.73 3.63
N ASP A 72 -2.88 -9.07 4.71
CA ASP A 72 -4.29 -8.90 5.09
C ASP A 72 -4.85 -7.59 4.56
N ILE A 73 -4.03 -6.55 4.54
CA ILE A 73 -4.40 -5.18 4.21
C ILE A 73 -3.35 -4.60 3.27
N VAL A 74 -3.81 -3.89 2.24
CA VAL A 74 -2.93 -3.09 1.39
C VAL A 74 -3.05 -1.64 1.82
N LEU A 75 -1.94 -1.05 2.24
CA LEU A 75 -1.86 0.38 2.54
C LEU A 75 -1.31 1.11 1.33
N VAL A 76 -2.06 2.06 0.80
CA VAL A 76 -1.77 2.70 -0.50
C VAL A 76 -1.46 4.17 -0.31
N ASN A 77 -0.29 4.59 -0.77
CA ASN A 77 0.02 6.00 -0.94
C ASN A 77 -0.43 6.46 -2.33
N TYR A 78 -1.65 7.00 -2.39
CA TYR A 78 -2.22 7.51 -3.63
C TYR A 78 -1.91 9.01 -3.78
N CYS A 79 -0.64 9.34 -3.97
CA CYS A 79 -0.18 10.72 -4.12
C CYS A 79 -0.19 11.22 -5.57
N LYS A 80 -0.16 10.30 -6.53
CA LYS A 80 -0.16 10.58 -7.97
C LYS A 80 -0.54 9.31 -8.73
N PRO A 81 -0.90 9.42 -10.03
CA PRO A 81 -1.14 8.26 -10.86
C PRO A 81 0.09 7.35 -10.94
N SER A 82 -0.13 6.04 -10.89
CA SER A 82 0.91 5.04 -11.03
C SER A 82 0.27 3.76 -11.56
N ILE A 83 0.83 3.23 -12.65
CA ILE A 83 0.30 2.02 -13.30
C ILE A 83 0.41 0.83 -12.37
N GLY A 84 1.60 0.59 -11.82
CA GLY A 84 1.82 -0.55 -10.92
C GLY A 84 0.92 -0.50 -9.68
N MET A 85 0.83 0.66 -9.05
CA MET A 85 -0.03 0.86 -7.89
C MET A 85 -1.49 0.53 -8.22
N ALA A 86 -2.01 1.04 -9.35
CA ALA A 86 -3.40 0.83 -9.74
C ALA A 86 -3.69 -0.65 -10.01
N MET A 87 -2.78 -1.35 -10.67
CA MET A 87 -2.92 -2.78 -10.95
C MET A 87 -2.89 -3.60 -9.67
N GLU A 88 -2.02 -3.26 -8.73
CA GLU A 88 -1.94 -3.93 -7.42
C GLU A 88 -3.22 -3.70 -6.60
N VAL A 89 -3.74 -2.48 -6.58
CA VAL A 89 -5.00 -2.15 -5.92
C VAL A 89 -6.16 -2.97 -6.49
N PHE A 90 -6.28 -2.99 -7.82
CA PHE A 90 -7.31 -3.78 -8.50
C PHE A 90 -7.21 -5.26 -8.14
N HIS A 91 -6.02 -5.84 -8.26
CA HIS A 91 -5.81 -7.25 -7.98
C HIS A 91 -6.13 -7.60 -6.52
N ALA A 92 -5.62 -6.81 -5.58
CA ALA A 92 -5.85 -7.03 -4.16
C ALA A 92 -7.34 -6.99 -3.81
N SER A 93 -8.06 -5.99 -4.31
CA SER A 93 -9.46 -5.79 -4.01
C SER A 93 -10.35 -6.78 -4.77
N TYR A 94 -10.26 -6.79 -6.10
CA TYR A 94 -11.19 -7.52 -6.96
C TYR A 94 -10.93 -9.03 -6.97
N ASN A 95 -9.66 -9.42 -7.10
CA ASN A 95 -9.31 -10.84 -7.21
C ASN A 95 -9.15 -11.52 -5.86
N LEU A 96 -8.62 -10.84 -4.84
CA LEU A 96 -8.26 -11.46 -3.57
C LEU A 96 -9.14 -11.02 -2.39
N GLY A 97 -9.99 -10.03 -2.58
CA GLY A 97 -10.89 -9.55 -1.51
C GLY A 97 -10.16 -8.97 -0.31
N LYS A 98 -8.96 -8.42 -0.51
CA LYS A 98 -8.21 -7.77 0.57
C LYS A 98 -8.79 -6.41 0.87
N PHE A 99 -8.60 -5.94 2.11
CA PHE A 99 -8.90 -4.56 2.46
C PHE A 99 -7.83 -3.64 1.86
N VAL A 100 -8.25 -2.58 1.20
CA VAL A 100 -7.36 -1.62 0.55
C VAL A 100 -7.63 -0.25 1.16
N ILE A 101 -6.71 0.20 1.99
CA ILE A 101 -6.81 1.48 2.69
C ILE A 101 -5.81 2.43 2.06
N ALA A 102 -6.32 3.50 1.46
CA ALA A 102 -5.50 4.49 0.78
C ALA A 102 -5.48 5.81 1.54
N PHE A 103 -4.40 6.56 1.37
CA PHE A 103 -4.37 7.96 1.75
C PHE A 103 -3.93 8.79 0.55
N SER A 104 -4.47 10.01 0.45
CA SER A 104 -4.23 10.87 -0.71
C SER A 104 -4.41 12.34 -0.31
N PRO A 105 -3.54 13.24 -0.81
CA PRO A 105 -3.75 14.67 -0.65
C PRO A 105 -4.86 15.22 -1.57
N LEU A 106 -5.32 14.42 -2.53
CA LEU A 106 -6.33 14.86 -3.49
C LEU A 106 -7.71 14.94 -2.84
N PRO A 107 -8.50 16.00 -3.16
CA PRO A 107 -9.92 16.00 -2.82
C PRO A 107 -10.61 14.78 -3.44
N TYR A 108 -11.62 14.26 -2.76
CA TYR A 108 -12.34 13.06 -3.20
C TYR A 108 -12.81 13.16 -4.65
N GLN A 109 -13.32 14.33 -5.06
CA GLN A 109 -13.85 14.55 -6.41
C GLN A 109 -12.77 14.51 -7.51
N GLU A 110 -11.49 14.63 -7.12
CA GLU A 110 -10.36 14.57 -8.05
C GLU A 110 -9.71 13.20 -8.07
N CYS A 111 -10.15 12.27 -7.24
CA CYS A 111 -9.66 10.90 -7.26
C CYS A 111 -10.16 10.17 -8.50
N ASN A 112 -9.28 9.32 -9.06
CA ASN A 112 -9.65 8.50 -10.21
C ASN A 112 -10.76 7.52 -9.81
N PRO A 113 -11.83 7.37 -10.62
CA PRO A 113 -12.95 6.49 -10.27
C PRO A 113 -12.55 5.03 -10.05
N TRP A 114 -11.51 4.52 -10.71
CA TRP A 114 -11.02 3.17 -10.47
C TRP A 114 -10.43 3.03 -9.05
N MET A 115 -9.72 4.04 -8.59
CA MET A 115 -9.19 4.06 -7.22
C MET A 115 -10.34 4.14 -6.20
N VAL A 116 -11.30 5.01 -6.44
CA VAL A 116 -12.48 5.13 -5.57
C VAL A 116 -13.24 3.80 -5.47
N ARG A 117 -13.41 3.10 -6.60
CA ARG A 117 -14.15 1.82 -6.64
C ARG A 117 -13.43 0.70 -5.90
N PHE A 118 -12.11 0.61 -6.04
CA PHE A 118 -11.36 -0.54 -5.53
C PHE A 118 -10.64 -0.30 -4.21
N CYS A 119 -10.55 0.94 -3.73
CA CYS A 119 -10.11 1.21 -2.36
C CYS A 119 -11.30 1.05 -1.40
N THR A 120 -11.08 0.33 -0.31
CA THR A 120 -12.10 0.19 0.75
C THR A 120 -12.36 1.55 1.41
N LYS A 121 -11.29 2.33 1.58
CA LYS A 121 -11.34 3.65 2.21
C LYS A 121 -10.23 4.53 1.65
N ILE A 122 -10.51 5.80 1.41
CA ILE A 122 -9.49 6.80 1.05
C ILE A 122 -9.51 7.89 2.12
N LEU A 123 -8.37 8.08 2.77
CA LEU A 123 -8.20 9.02 3.88
C LEU A 123 -7.26 10.15 3.44
N LYS A 124 -7.14 11.20 4.26
CA LYS A 124 -6.44 12.42 3.87
C LYS A 124 -4.92 12.33 3.94
N ASP A 125 -4.38 11.51 4.85
CA ASP A 125 -2.95 11.40 5.08
C ASP A 125 -2.58 10.06 5.72
N LEU A 126 -1.28 9.80 5.79
CA LEU A 126 -0.73 8.56 6.35
C LEU A 126 -1.13 8.37 7.82
N GLU A 127 -1.02 9.41 8.63
CA GLU A 127 -1.31 9.33 10.07
C GLU A 127 -2.76 8.93 10.30
N THR A 128 -3.68 9.50 9.54
CA THR A 128 -5.11 9.17 9.62
C THR A 128 -5.36 7.73 9.18
N ALA A 129 -4.67 7.28 8.12
CA ALA A 129 -4.80 5.91 7.63
C ALA A 129 -4.27 4.90 8.66
N VAL A 130 -3.13 5.18 9.29
CA VAL A 130 -2.57 4.33 10.34
C VAL A 130 -3.54 4.23 11.53
N ALA A 131 -4.06 5.37 11.98
CA ALA A 131 -5.03 5.39 13.08
C ALA A 131 -6.29 4.59 12.75
N TYR A 132 -6.78 4.72 11.52
CA TYR A 132 -7.93 3.95 11.04
C TYR A 132 -7.67 2.44 11.08
N ILE A 133 -6.52 2.01 10.58
CA ILE A 133 -6.15 0.59 10.54
C ILE A 133 -5.95 0.04 11.96
N GLU A 134 -5.25 0.77 12.82
CA GLU A 134 -5.04 0.36 14.22
C GLU A 134 -6.36 0.22 14.98
N THR A 135 -7.35 1.04 14.66
CA THR A 135 -8.66 1.03 15.32
C THR A 135 -9.55 -0.11 14.82
N HIS A 136 -9.57 -0.37 13.51
CA HIS A 136 -10.57 -1.25 12.89
C HIS A 136 -10.07 -2.66 12.61
N PHE A 137 -8.79 -2.89 12.69
CA PHE A 137 -8.16 -4.18 12.43
C PHE A 137 -7.21 -4.58 13.60
#